data_a0fd29d089ad1ba39b92975e64019b9b
#
_entry.id   a0fd29d089ad1ba39b92975e64019b9b
#
_cell.length_a   1.000
_cell.length_b   1.000
_cell.length_c   1.000
_cell.angle_alpha   90.00
_cell.angle_beta   90.00
_cell.angle_gamma   90.00
#
_symmetry.space_group_name_H-M   'P 1'
#
loop_
_entity.id
_entity.type
_entity.pdbx_description
1 polymer ?
#
loop_
_entity_poly.entity_id
_entity_poly.type
_entity_poly.pdbx_seq_one_letter_code
_entity_poly.pdbx_strand_id
1 'polypeptide(L)'
;DLDARTWSSLSASVDDNDLVRGLLRSIAGMSQLTAREITALHRTGVTLERAVQMEVERSAKEPMAARIYSPVRLSELGCLPTSRKFLVAPFLMRHIEKGPETLCVKEFSNLSSAVATFYPLQARLMALDIAHHSLNSGIDGGIIRLLRTLDAVSEDSNAAGDAEQHRRWADLLLTHPHAKPTQAVVRVPNAFGDGNPVDIPVDPSRSVVDNAQLYYKRARRAKRSAKRTTERCRELEARITVLRQLSSEVAVAREIRDCQRLAKGALKQGVKIATSRWTSTEAPLPTEKSATGKEMPSIESANRSSKKSRRTRHDQDKLMPGAGIEVFTSSDGF
;
A
#
# COMPACT_ATOMS: atom_id res chain seq x y z
N ASP A 1 -40.02 9.45 22.83
CA ASP A 1 -40.55 10.74 22.36
C ASP A 1 -39.55 11.83 22.65
N LEU A 2 -39.12 12.59 21.64
CA LEU A 2 -38.30 13.78 21.82
C LEU A 2 -39.20 14.95 22.17
N ASP A 3 -38.70 15.85 23.03
CA ASP A 3 -39.44 17.06 23.39
C ASP A 3 -39.45 18.10 22.26
N ALA A 4 -40.41 19.01 22.26
CA ALA A 4 -40.59 20.04 21.24
C ALA A 4 -39.35 20.95 21.09
N ARG A 5 -38.58 21.16 22.18
CA ARG A 5 -37.34 21.95 22.14
C ARG A 5 -36.24 21.26 21.38
N THR A 6 -36.10 19.94 21.56
CA THR A 6 -35.11 19.12 20.82
C THR A 6 -35.45 19.11 19.34
N TRP A 7 -36.72 18.94 18.95
CA TRP A 7 -37.12 19.01 17.55
C TRP A 7 -36.83 20.37 16.92
N SER A 8 -37.12 21.46 17.63
CA SER A 8 -36.82 22.82 17.14
C SER A 8 -35.35 23.08 17.02
N SER A 9 -34.55 22.59 17.95
CA SER A 9 -33.09 22.72 17.89
C SER A 9 -32.48 21.94 16.72
N LEU A 10 -32.93 20.72 16.47
CA LEU A 10 -32.48 19.89 15.36
C LEU A 10 -32.87 20.49 14.00
N SER A 11 -34.12 20.96 13.86
CA SER A 11 -34.62 21.55 12.63
C SER A 11 -33.95 22.88 12.27
N ALA A 12 -33.38 23.59 13.24
CA ALA A 12 -32.63 24.82 13.03
C ALA A 12 -31.21 24.59 12.45
N SER A 13 -30.74 23.35 12.38
CA SER A 13 -29.44 23.02 11.82
C SER A 13 -29.39 23.36 10.33
N VAL A 14 -28.41 24.21 9.97
CA VAL A 14 -28.21 24.65 8.56
C VAL A 14 -27.43 23.60 7.77
N ASP A 15 -26.49 22.90 8.42
CA ASP A 15 -25.66 21.86 7.81
C ASP A 15 -26.30 20.48 7.96
N ASP A 16 -26.36 19.72 6.85
CA ASP A 16 -26.88 18.36 6.80
C ASP A 16 -26.10 17.40 7.70
N ASN A 17 -24.78 17.56 7.81
CA ASN A 17 -23.96 16.71 8.66
C ASN A 17 -24.24 16.95 10.16
N ASP A 18 -24.52 18.18 10.54
CA ASP A 18 -24.88 18.52 11.92
C ASP A 18 -26.26 18.00 12.28
N LEU A 19 -27.22 18.07 11.35
CA LEU A 19 -28.52 17.46 11.51
C LEU A 19 -28.43 15.92 11.64
N VAL A 20 -27.66 15.27 10.79
CA VAL A 20 -27.42 13.81 10.89
C VAL A 20 -26.79 13.44 12.23
N ARG A 21 -25.78 14.18 12.70
CA ARG A 21 -25.16 13.95 14.03
C ARG A 21 -26.15 14.17 15.17
N GLY A 22 -26.98 15.21 15.05
CA GLY A 22 -28.03 15.51 16.03
C GLY A 22 -29.04 14.36 16.12
N LEU A 23 -29.55 13.86 15.01
CA LEU A 23 -30.46 12.71 14.94
C LEU A 23 -29.87 11.45 15.56
N LEU A 24 -28.60 11.14 15.23
CA LEU A 24 -27.89 9.97 15.76
C LEU A 24 -27.71 10.03 17.30
N ARG A 25 -27.56 11.23 17.85
CA ARG A 25 -27.43 11.42 19.31
C ARG A 25 -28.77 11.38 20.02
N SER A 26 -29.84 11.87 19.38
CA SER A 26 -31.17 12.07 20.02
C SER A 26 -32.06 10.85 19.91
N ILE A 27 -31.85 9.99 18.90
CA ILE A 27 -32.74 8.83 18.66
C ILE A 27 -31.90 7.54 18.75
N ALA A 28 -32.15 6.78 19.82
CA ALA A 28 -31.48 5.51 20.03
C ALA A 28 -31.80 4.50 18.93
N GLY A 29 -30.79 3.76 18.48
CA GLY A 29 -30.92 2.73 17.44
C GLY A 29 -30.98 3.27 16.00
N MET A 30 -30.88 4.59 15.80
CA MET A 30 -30.87 5.19 14.46
C MET A 30 -29.55 4.90 13.74
N SER A 31 -29.62 4.38 12.51
CA SER A 31 -28.43 4.21 11.67
C SER A 31 -28.06 5.51 10.96
N GLN A 32 -26.78 5.65 10.58
CA GLN A 32 -26.32 6.80 9.81
C GLN A 32 -27.04 6.93 8.46
N LEU A 33 -27.42 5.81 7.85
CA LEU A 33 -28.17 5.80 6.61
C LEU A 33 -29.58 6.31 6.78
N THR A 34 -30.28 5.85 7.82
CA THR A 34 -31.62 6.31 8.17
C THR A 34 -31.62 7.81 8.50
N ALA A 35 -30.63 8.29 9.26
CA ALA A 35 -30.51 9.71 9.59
C ALA A 35 -30.31 10.57 8.33
N ARG A 36 -29.53 10.12 7.35
CA ARG A 36 -29.34 10.82 6.06
C ARG A 36 -30.62 10.80 5.22
N GLU A 37 -31.36 9.71 5.22
CA GLU A 37 -32.65 9.61 4.51
C GLU A 37 -33.68 10.58 5.10
N ILE A 38 -33.77 10.66 6.42
CA ILE A 38 -34.64 11.62 7.14
C ILE A 38 -34.21 13.06 6.82
N THR A 39 -32.90 13.36 6.82
CA THR A 39 -32.38 14.68 6.46
C THR A 39 -32.76 15.05 5.03
N ALA A 40 -32.62 14.12 4.08
CA ALA A 40 -33.03 14.33 2.70
C ALA A 40 -34.52 14.60 2.55
N LEU A 41 -35.38 13.88 3.29
CA LEU A 41 -36.83 14.13 3.33
C LEU A 41 -37.13 15.50 3.92
N HIS A 42 -36.49 15.89 5.03
CA HIS A 42 -36.66 17.20 5.66
C HIS A 42 -36.33 18.34 4.68
N ARG A 43 -35.28 18.21 3.88
CA ARG A 43 -34.90 19.20 2.84
C ARG A 43 -35.91 19.33 1.69
N THR A 44 -36.82 18.37 1.53
CA THR A 44 -37.94 18.53 0.58
C THR A 44 -39.11 19.35 1.13
N GLY A 45 -38.99 19.94 2.33
CA GLY A 45 -40.02 20.76 2.98
C GLY A 45 -40.92 20.02 3.97
N VAL A 46 -40.61 18.77 4.26
CA VAL A 46 -41.34 17.99 5.29
C VAL A 46 -40.77 18.36 6.67
N THR A 47 -41.65 18.52 7.70
CA THR A 47 -41.16 18.74 9.06
C THR A 47 -40.31 17.56 9.52
N LEU A 48 -39.29 17.82 10.37
CA LEU A 48 -38.34 16.79 10.79
C LEU A 48 -39.04 15.61 11.51
N GLU A 49 -39.99 15.93 12.42
CA GLU A 49 -40.78 14.94 13.10
C GLU A 49 -41.60 14.06 12.13
N ARG A 50 -42.24 14.68 11.15
CA ARG A 50 -42.98 13.95 10.12
C ARG A 50 -42.08 13.09 9.23
N ALA A 51 -40.88 13.59 8.91
CA ALA A 51 -39.88 12.83 8.16
C ALA A 51 -39.42 11.56 8.90
N VAL A 52 -39.20 11.67 10.21
CA VAL A 52 -38.88 10.50 11.07
C VAL A 52 -40.08 9.53 11.09
N GLN A 53 -41.30 10.02 11.29
CA GLN A 53 -42.49 9.17 11.31
C GLN A 53 -42.68 8.44 9.97
N MET A 54 -42.54 9.15 8.85
CA MET A 54 -42.63 8.55 7.50
C MET A 54 -41.57 7.44 7.30
N GLU A 55 -40.36 7.61 7.80
CA GLU A 55 -39.31 6.61 7.66
C GLU A 55 -39.58 5.37 8.54
N VAL A 56 -40.12 5.57 9.73
CA VAL A 56 -40.60 4.48 10.62
C VAL A 56 -41.74 3.71 9.96
N GLU A 57 -42.76 4.41 9.45
CA GLU A 57 -43.88 3.80 8.77
C GLU A 57 -43.45 3.03 7.52
N ARG A 58 -42.50 3.58 6.76
CA ARG A 58 -41.88 2.93 5.59
C ARG A 58 -41.19 1.63 5.98
N SER A 59 -40.36 1.67 7.01
CA SER A 59 -39.64 0.50 7.50
C SER A 59 -40.55 -0.63 7.97
N ALA A 60 -41.77 -0.28 8.44
CA ALA A 60 -42.76 -1.25 8.94
C ALA A 60 -43.68 -1.82 7.83
N LYS A 61 -43.92 -1.06 6.76
CA LYS A 61 -44.98 -1.37 5.76
C LYS A 61 -44.44 -1.76 4.40
N GLU A 62 -43.26 -1.22 3.99
CA GLU A 62 -42.71 -1.54 2.67
C GLU A 62 -42.11 -2.96 2.65
N PRO A 63 -42.41 -3.76 1.61
CA PRO A 63 -41.75 -5.03 1.40
C PRO A 63 -40.22 -4.77 1.26
N MET A 64 -39.41 -5.58 1.92
CA MET A 64 -37.94 -5.48 1.85
C MET A 64 -37.43 -5.79 0.44
N ALA A 65 -37.40 -4.80 -0.43
CA ALA A 65 -36.73 -4.85 -1.73
C ALA A 65 -35.28 -4.41 -1.54
N ALA A 66 -34.43 -5.34 -1.15
CA ALA A 66 -33.03 -5.05 -0.85
C ALA A 66 -32.27 -4.59 -2.09
N ARG A 67 -31.41 -3.60 -1.92
CA ARG A 67 -30.61 -3.00 -3.00
C ARG A 67 -29.14 -2.91 -2.62
N ILE A 68 -28.30 -3.15 -3.62
CA ILE A 68 -26.86 -2.85 -3.52
C ILE A 68 -26.59 -1.64 -4.40
N TYR A 69 -26.04 -0.60 -3.78
CA TYR A 69 -25.57 0.61 -4.45
C TYR A 69 -24.06 0.51 -4.66
N SER A 70 -23.61 0.68 -5.88
CA SER A 70 -22.18 0.64 -6.22
C SER A 70 -21.85 1.67 -7.29
N PRO A 71 -20.60 2.18 -7.31
CA PRO A 71 -20.16 3.17 -8.31
C PRO A 71 -20.07 2.61 -9.73
N VAL A 72 -20.11 1.28 -9.89
CA VAL A 72 -20.14 0.58 -11.18
C VAL A 72 -20.98 -0.68 -11.05
N ARG A 73 -21.26 -1.33 -12.18
CA ARG A 73 -21.99 -2.61 -12.21
C ARG A 73 -21.26 -3.67 -11.39
N LEU A 74 -22.01 -4.53 -10.68
CA LEU A 74 -21.46 -5.58 -9.84
C LEU A 74 -20.52 -6.53 -10.61
N SER A 75 -20.76 -6.74 -11.90
CA SER A 75 -19.90 -7.52 -12.80
C SER A 75 -18.52 -6.86 -13.05
N GLU A 76 -18.43 -5.55 -12.86
CA GLU A 76 -17.25 -4.72 -13.15
C GLU A 76 -16.48 -4.33 -11.88
N LEU A 77 -16.97 -4.75 -10.70
CA LEU A 77 -16.41 -4.35 -9.40
C LEU A 77 -14.96 -4.78 -9.18
N GLY A 78 -14.47 -5.81 -9.89
CA GLY A 78 -13.04 -6.15 -9.89
C GLY A 78 -12.12 -5.09 -10.54
N CYS A 79 -12.70 -4.02 -11.09
CA CYS A 79 -11.99 -2.99 -11.86
C CYS A 79 -11.83 -1.67 -11.12
N LEU A 80 -12.30 -1.55 -9.88
CA LEU A 80 -12.34 -0.26 -9.18
C LEU A 80 -11.22 -0.07 -8.16
N PRO A 81 -10.75 1.19 -8.02
CA PRO A 81 -10.06 1.60 -6.83
C PRO A 81 -11.02 1.51 -5.63
N THR A 82 -10.57 0.90 -4.59
CA THR A 82 -11.29 0.40 -3.42
C THR A 82 -11.92 1.46 -2.50
N SER A 83 -11.70 2.74 -2.74
CA SER A 83 -12.13 3.83 -1.85
C SER A 83 -13.57 4.29 -2.04
N ARG A 84 -14.38 3.66 -2.92
CA ARG A 84 -15.73 4.14 -3.21
C ARG A 84 -16.80 3.41 -2.43
N LYS A 85 -17.81 4.17 -2.03
CA LYS A 85 -18.95 3.74 -1.19
C LYS A 85 -19.72 2.61 -1.86
N PHE A 86 -19.62 1.45 -1.29
CA PHE A 86 -20.35 0.25 -1.63
C PHE A 86 -21.32 -0.04 -0.48
N LEU A 87 -22.60 -0.11 -0.76
CA LEU A 87 -23.63 -0.13 0.28
C LEU A 87 -24.73 -1.16 -0.04
N VAL A 88 -25.17 -1.89 0.98
CA VAL A 88 -26.40 -2.67 0.95
C VAL A 88 -27.49 -1.97 1.78
N ALA A 89 -28.69 -1.85 1.23
CA ALA A 89 -29.82 -1.28 1.92
C ALA A 89 -31.04 -2.21 1.79
N PRO A 90 -31.88 -2.33 2.82
CA PRO A 90 -33.08 -3.17 2.80
C PRO A 90 -34.22 -2.59 1.91
N PHE A 91 -34.12 -1.31 1.57
CA PHE A 91 -35.10 -0.59 0.75
C PHE A 91 -34.43 0.52 -0.04
N LEU A 92 -35.18 1.20 -0.89
CA LEU A 92 -34.74 2.32 -1.73
C LEU A 92 -34.21 3.48 -0.88
N MET A 93 -33.00 3.94 -1.16
CA MET A 93 -32.36 5.08 -0.50
C MET A 93 -32.50 6.34 -1.38
N ARG A 94 -33.48 7.19 -1.09
CA ARG A 94 -33.78 8.40 -1.86
C ARG A 94 -32.63 9.40 -1.87
N HIS A 95 -31.92 9.55 -0.75
CA HIS A 95 -30.78 10.46 -0.64
C HIS A 95 -29.58 10.03 -1.50
N ILE A 96 -29.48 8.72 -1.83
CA ILE A 96 -28.45 8.19 -2.70
C ILE A 96 -28.85 8.35 -4.16
N GLU A 97 -30.11 8.01 -4.50
CA GLU A 97 -30.60 8.08 -5.88
C GLU A 97 -30.73 9.51 -6.41
N LYS A 98 -31.05 10.47 -5.52
CA LYS A 98 -31.11 11.90 -5.83
C LYS A 98 -29.79 12.64 -5.59
N GLY A 99 -28.76 11.93 -5.11
CA GLY A 99 -27.45 12.49 -4.86
C GLY A 99 -26.69 12.86 -6.13
N PRO A 100 -25.59 13.63 -5.99
CA PRO A 100 -24.77 14.04 -7.14
C PRO A 100 -24.00 12.89 -7.79
N GLU A 101 -23.85 11.75 -7.10
CA GLU A 101 -23.12 10.58 -7.60
C GLU A 101 -24.09 9.62 -8.28
N THR A 102 -23.89 9.34 -9.56
CA THR A 102 -24.64 8.30 -10.28
C THR A 102 -24.12 6.93 -9.84
N LEU A 103 -24.92 6.22 -9.05
CA LEU A 103 -24.61 4.87 -8.61
C LEU A 103 -25.40 3.83 -9.42
N CYS A 104 -24.77 2.70 -9.70
CA CYS A 104 -25.47 1.52 -10.21
C CYS A 104 -26.22 0.84 -9.08
N VAL A 105 -27.48 0.53 -9.31
CA VAL A 105 -28.36 -0.13 -8.34
C VAL A 105 -28.66 -1.53 -8.83
N LYS A 106 -28.45 -2.54 -7.97
CA LYS A 106 -28.92 -3.90 -8.20
C LYS A 106 -29.97 -4.26 -7.15
N GLU A 107 -31.14 -4.62 -7.60
CA GLU A 107 -32.26 -5.06 -6.75
C GLU A 107 -32.19 -6.57 -6.50
N PHE A 108 -32.63 -6.96 -5.32
CA PHE A 108 -32.72 -8.35 -4.87
C PHE A 108 -34.11 -8.63 -4.31
N SER A 109 -34.58 -9.86 -4.48
CA SER A 109 -35.89 -10.30 -4.00
C SER A 109 -36.02 -10.27 -2.47
N ASN A 110 -34.89 -10.37 -1.75
CA ASN A 110 -34.85 -10.33 -0.29
C ASN A 110 -33.49 -9.84 0.21
N LEU A 111 -33.45 -9.40 1.48
CA LEU A 111 -32.25 -8.90 2.12
C LEU A 111 -31.16 -9.96 2.26
N SER A 112 -31.51 -11.21 2.52
CA SER A 112 -30.53 -12.29 2.70
C SER A 112 -29.72 -12.52 1.43
N SER A 113 -30.34 -12.50 0.23
CA SER A 113 -29.63 -12.64 -1.04
C SER A 113 -28.73 -11.43 -1.36
N ALA A 114 -29.16 -10.23 -1.01
CA ALA A 114 -28.33 -9.03 -1.13
C ALA A 114 -27.12 -9.09 -0.22
N VAL A 115 -27.31 -9.45 1.04
CA VAL A 115 -26.26 -9.61 2.07
C VAL A 115 -25.27 -10.72 1.68
N ALA A 116 -25.79 -11.87 1.22
CA ALA A 116 -24.97 -12.98 0.73
C ALA A 116 -24.08 -12.60 -0.47
N THR A 117 -24.54 -11.64 -1.28
CA THR A 117 -23.73 -11.10 -2.39
C THR A 117 -22.78 -10.01 -1.94
N PHE A 118 -23.23 -9.14 -1.05
CA PHE A 118 -22.49 -7.95 -0.58
C PHE A 118 -21.23 -8.30 0.21
N TYR A 119 -21.34 -9.13 1.26
CA TYR A 119 -20.20 -9.37 2.16
C TYR A 119 -19.02 -10.09 1.52
N PRO A 120 -19.19 -11.15 0.72
CA PRO A 120 -18.06 -11.76 0.02
C PRO A 120 -17.35 -10.79 -0.93
N LEU A 121 -18.14 -9.94 -1.62
CA LEU A 121 -17.60 -8.95 -2.53
C LEU A 121 -16.84 -7.85 -1.78
N GLN A 122 -17.40 -7.37 -0.68
CA GLN A 122 -16.73 -6.40 0.20
C GLN A 122 -15.44 -6.96 0.78
N ALA A 123 -15.45 -8.20 1.26
CA ALA A 123 -14.25 -8.86 1.79
C ALA A 123 -13.16 -8.99 0.72
N ARG A 124 -13.52 -9.34 -0.52
CA ARG A 124 -12.60 -9.41 -1.66
C ARG A 124 -11.99 -8.03 -1.98
N LEU A 125 -12.80 -6.98 -2.02
CA LEU A 125 -12.33 -5.62 -2.26
C LEU A 125 -11.40 -5.14 -1.15
N MET A 126 -11.74 -5.39 0.12
CA MET A 126 -10.88 -5.05 1.25
C MET A 126 -9.54 -5.80 1.20
N ALA A 127 -9.56 -7.09 0.87
CA ALA A 127 -8.33 -7.87 0.74
C ALA A 127 -7.44 -7.35 -0.40
N LEU A 128 -8.04 -6.93 -1.52
CA LEU A 128 -7.32 -6.32 -2.64
C LEU A 128 -6.71 -4.97 -2.26
N ASP A 129 -7.44 -4.15 -1.51
CA ASP A 129 -6.96 -2.86 -1.00
C ASP A 129 -5.76 -3.02 -0.04
N ILE A 130 -5.86 -3.96 0.88
CA ILE A 130 -4.76 -4.31 1.78
C ILE A 130 -3.54 -4.78 0.97
N ALA A 131 -3.76 -5.58 -0.08
CA ALA A 131 -2.70 -6.06 -0.94
C ALA A 131 -2.02 -4.93 -1.71
N HIS A 132 -2.79 -4.01 -2.33
CA HIS A 132 -2.28 -2.83 -3.02
C HIS A 132 -1.47 -1.93 -2.08
N HIS A 133 -2.03 -1.60 -0.91
CA HIS A 133 -1.34 -0.76 0.07
C HIS A 133 -0.03 -1.39 0.53
N SER A 134 -0.05 -2.68 0.84
CA SER A 134 1.13 -3.43 1.27
C SER A 134 2.21 -3.51 0.18
N LEU A 135 1.81 -3.72 -1.09
CA LEU A 135 2.69 -3.73 -2.25
C LEU A 135 3.33 -2.36 -2.47
N ASN A 136 2.53 -1.30 -2.57
CA ASN A 136 3.02 0.05 -2.80
C ASN A 136 3.99 0.47 -1.70
N SER A 137 3.59 0.34 -0.43
CA SER A 137 4.45 0.68 0.71
C SER A 137 5.77 -0.12 0.72
N GLY A 138 5.71 -1.42 0.40
CA GLY A 138 6.89 -2.28 0.34
C GLY A 138 7.83 -1.91 -0.82
N ILE A 139 7.29 -1.69 -2.01
CA ILE A 139 8.05 -1.31 -3.21
C ILE A 139 8.69 0.07 -3.03
N ASP A 140 7.92 1.07 -2.56
CA ASP A 140 8.42 2.43 -2.32
C ASP A 140 9.54 2.42 -1.29
N GLY A 141 9.35 1.71 -0.17
CA GLY A 141 10.41 1.51 0.82
C GLY A 141 11.63 0.80 0.25
N GLY A 142 11.46 -0.11 -0.71
CA GLY A 142 12.52 -0.77 -1.45
C GLY A 142 13.30 0.21 -2.34
N ILE A 143 12.60 1.02 -3.12
CA ILE A 143 13.17 2.06 -3.99
C ILE A 143 13.99 3.07 -3.18
N ILE A 144 13.42 3.58 -2.08
CA ILE A 144 14.12 4.55 -1.20
C ILE A 144 15.44 3.97 -0.67
N ARG A 145 15.44 2.70 -0.23
CA ARG A 145 16.67 2.04 0.25
C ARG A 145 17.72 1.89 -0.86
N LEU A 146 17.29 1.51 -2.07
CA LEU A 146 18.21 1.36 -3.21
C LEU A 146 18.77 2.71 -3.67
N LEU A 147 17.97 3.78 -3.68
CA LEU A 147 18.42 5.13 -3.98
C LEU A 147 19.49 5.60 -2.99
N ARG A 148 19.26 5.45 -1.69
CA ARG A 148 20.28 5.78 -0.67
C ARG A 148 21.58 5.00 -0.85
N THR A 149 21.48 3.72 -1.25
CA THR A 149 22.65 2.91 -1.54
C THR A 149 23.37 3.38 -2.80
N LEU A 150 22.61 3.79 -3.83
CA LEU A 150 23.16 4.34 -5.07
C LEU A 150 23.91 5.64 -4.80
N ASP A 151 23.33 6.55 -4.03
CA ASP A 151 23.96 7.82 -3.65
C ASP A 151 25.28 7.59 -2.90
N ALA A 152 25.27 6.71 -1.90
CA ALA A 152 26.49 6.36 -1.16
C ALA A 152 27.59 5.74 -2.05
N VAL A 153 27.19 4.86 -3.00
CA VAL A 153 28.14 4.24 -3.94
C VAL A 153 28.65 5.26 -4.97
N SER A 154 27.82 6.24 -5.37
CA SER A 154 28.21 7.30 -6.31
C SER A 154 29.15 8.33 -5.68
N GLU A 155 28.97 8.66 -4.40
CA GLU A 155 29.88 9.54 -3.65
C GLU A 155 31.32 8.94 -3.57
N ASP A 156 31.44 7.62 -3.44
CA ASP A 156 32.73 6.91 -3.51
C ASP A 156 33.35 6.90 -4.91
N SER A 157 32.69 7.44 -5.93
CA SER A 157 33.09 7.33 -7.35
C SER A 157 34.23 8.27 -7.77
N ASN A 158 34.78 9.11 -6.88
CA ASN A 158 35.98 9.92 -7.15
C ASN A 158 37.24 9.09 -7.48
N ALA A 159 37.16 7.77 -7.23
CA ALA A 159 38.24 6.82 -7.52
C ALA A 159 38.70 6.78 -9.00
N ALA A 160 37.85 7.20 -9.95
CA ALA A 160 38.21 7.25 -11.36
C ALA A 160 39.18 8.42 -11.67
N GLY A 161 38.93 9.59 -11.07
CA GLY A 161 39.81 10.75 -11.14
C GLY A 161 41.14 10.47 -10.49
N ASP A 162 41.14 9.82 -9.32
CA ASP A 162 42.35 9.41 -8.59
C ASP A 162 43.19 8.41 -9.40
N ALA A 163 42.57 7.51 -10.17
CA ALA A 163 43.30 6.54 -10.98
C ALA A 163 44.12 7.22 -12.08
N GLU A 164 43.57 8.23 -12.74
CA GLU A 164 44.26 8.97 -13.77
C GLU A 164 45.32 9.89 -13.21
N GLN A 165 45.05 10.54 -12.08
CA GLN A 165 45.99 11.36 -11.37
C GLN A 165 47.21 10.54 -10.91
N HIS A 166 47.00 9.38 -10.31
CA HIS A 166 48.09 8.48 -9.90
C HIS A 166 48.90 7.99 -11.09
N ARG A 167 48.29 7.75 -12.24
CA ARG A 167 48.97 7.37 -13.48
C ARG A 167 49.84 8.52 -13.96
N ARG A 168 49.29 9.73 -14.05
CA ARG A 168 50.03 10.93 -14.44
C ARG A 168 51.24 11.20 -13.52
N TRP A 169 51.05 11.05 -12.23
CA TRP A 169 52.17 11.17 -11.29
C TRP A 169 53.26 10.11 -11.48
N ALA A 170 52.86 8.87 -11.77
CA ALA A 170 53.80 7.80 -12.09
C ALA A 170 54.59 8.08 -13.40
N ASP A 171 53.90 8.54 -14.44
CA ASP A 171 54.49 8.91 -15.74
C ASP A 171 55.49 10.09 -15.55
N LEU A 172 55.12 11.14 -14.76
CA LEU A 172 56.02 12.27 -14.48
C LEU A 172 57.22 11.89 -13.67
N LEU A 173 57.11 10.99 -12.69
CA LEU A 173 58.24 10.50 -11.92
C LEU A 173 59.22 9.69 -12.79
N LEU A 174 58.74 8.91 -13.76
CA LEU A 174 59.59 8.17 -14.67
C LEU A 174 60.29 9.03 -15.71
N THR A 175 59.72 10.19 -16.10
CA THR A 175 60.41 11.16 -16.98
C THR A 175 61.57 11.88 -16.27
N HIS A 176 61.61 11.86 -14.91
CA HIS A 176 62.61 12.52 -14.12
C HIS A 176 63.23 11.59 -13.06
N PRO A 177 63.89 10.48 -13.46
CA PRO A 177 64.34 9.44 -12.54
C PRO A 177 65.46 9.91 -11.58
N HIS A 178 66.17 10.99 -11.93
CA HIS A 178 67.23 11.57 -11.10
C HIS A 178 66.75 12.74 -10.20
N ALA A 179 65.45 13.05 -10.17
CA ALA A 179 64.93 14.08 -9.28
C ALA A 179 65.17 13.68 -7.85
N LYS A 180 65.74 14.57 -7.06
CA LYS A 180 65.98 14.33 -5.63
C LYS A 180 64.75 14.70 -4.87
N PRO A 181 64.18 13.79 -4.04
CA PRO A 181 63.09 14.14 -3.17
C PRO A 181 63.57 15.18 -2.14
N THR A 182 62.90 16.33 -2.12
CA THR A 182 63.08 17.35 -1.08
C THR A 182 61.97 17.15 -0.05
N GLN A 183 62.37 16.66 1.12
CA GLN A 183 61.41 16.22 2.14
C GLN A 183 60.55 15.03 1.62
N ALA A 184 59.23 15.05 1.72
CA ALA A 184 58.30 14.00 1.24
C ALA A 184 57.66 14.33 -0.13
N VAL A 185 58.26 15.22 -0.93
CA VAL A 185 57.71 15.75 -2.18
C VAL A 185 58.79 15.82 -3.24
N VAL A 186 58.45 15.46 -4.47
CA VAL A 186 59.30 15.69 -5.66
C VAL A 186 58.57 16.72 -6.54
N ARG A 187 59.28 17.80 -6.84
CA ARG A 187 58.78 18.84 -7.74
C ARG A 187 59.32 18.58 -9.16
N VAL A 188 58.41 18.31 -10.10
CA VAL A 188 58.75 18.04 -11.46
C VAL A 188 57.95 18.91 -12.44
N PRO A 189 58.54 19.34 -13.56
CA PRO A 189 57.79 20.07 -14.57
C PRO A 189 56.69 19.17 -15.16
N ASN A 190 55.49 19.76 -15.42
CA ASN A 190 54.38 19.02 -15.99
C ASN A 190 54.57 18.83 -17.48
N ALA A 191 55.11 17.68 -17.87
CA ALA A 191 55.31 17.34 -19.27
C ALA A 191 54.02 17.10 -20.06
N PHE A 192 52.87 16.98 -19.41
CA PHE A 192 51.55 16.68 -20.00
C PHE A 192 50.61 17.88 -19.96
N GLY A 193 51.05 19.09 -19.63
CA GLY A 193 50.23 20.30 -19.50
C GLY A 193 51.05 21.59 -19.72
N ASP A 194 50.67 22.67 -19.06
CA ASP A 194 51.17 24.02 -19.27
C ASP A 194 52.65 24.26 -18.79
N GLY A 195 53.41 23.20 -18.54
CA GLY A 195 54.81 23.29 -18.09
C GLY A 195 54.95 23.70 -16.62
N ASN A 196 53.85 24.03 -15.91
CA ASN A 196 53.87 24.40 -14.50
C ASN A 196 54.37 23.21 -13.66
N PRO A 197 55.25 23.45 -12.66
CA PRO A 197 55.77 22.37 -11.83
C PRO A 197 54.65 21.77 -10.96
N VAL A 198 54.61 20.44 -10.88
CA VAL A 198 53.71 19.66 -10.07
C VAL A 198 54.45 19.06 -8.87
N ASP A 199 53.91 19.25 -7.69
CA ASP A 199 54.40 18.68 -6.47
C ASP A 199 53.80 17.28 -6.26
N ILE A 200 54.64 16.23 -6.34
CA ILE A 200 54.22 14.84 -6.22
C ILE A 200 54.68 14.30 -4.86
N PRO A 201 53.73 13.83 -3.99
CA PRO A 201 54.06 13.21 -2.72
C PRO A 201 54.85 11.89 -2.95
N VAL A 202 55.98 11.72 -2.32
CA VAL A 202 56.83 10.52 -2.46
C VAL A 202 57.31 10.03 -1.09
N ASP A 203 57.61 8.75 -1.00
CA ASP A 203 58.26 8.18 0.14
C ASP A 203 59.80 8.42 -0.03
N PRO A 204 60.42 9.26 0.83
CA PRO A 204 61.85 9.59 0.69
C PRO A 204 62.80 8.40 0.96
N SER A 205 62.27 7.33 1.58
CA SER A 205 63.03 6.10 1.82
C SER A 205 63.15 5.22 0.57
N ARG A 206 62.47 5.55 -0.51
CA ARG A 206 62.42 4.79 -1.75
C ARG A 206 63.02 5.59 -2.93
N SER A 207 63.44 4.86 -3.93
CA SER A 207 63.85 5.51 -5.16
C SER A 207 62.66 6.16 -5.88
N VAL A 208 62.90 7.15 -6.75
CA VAL A 208 61.84 7.77 -7.57
C VAL A 208 61.14 6.73 -8.44
N VAL A 209 61.87 5.75 -8.95
CA VAL A 209 61.34 4.65 -9.74
C VAL A 209 60.40 3.74 -8.95
N ASP A 210 60.79 3.44 -7.68
CA ASP A 210 59.92 2.63 -6.80
C ASP A 210 58.62 3.38 -6.43
N ASN A 211 58.70 4.68 -6.20
CA ASN A 211 57.54 5.52 -5.99
C ASN A 211 56.63 5.55 -7.22
N ALA A 212 57.20 5.65 -8.45
CA ALA A 212 56.40 5.57 -9.67
C ALA A 212 55.70 4.21 -9.80
N GLN A 213 56.35 3.09 -9.48
CA GLN A 213 55.74 1.77 -9.47
C GLN A 213 54.61 1.68 -8.47
N LEU A 214 54.75 2.30 -7.29
CA LEU A 214 53.71 2.36 -6.28
C LEU A 214 52.49 3.13 -6.78
N TYR A 215 52.69 4.24 -7.48
CA TYR A 215 51.60 5.00 -8.10
C TYR A 215 50.91 4.23 -9.21
N TYR A 216 51.62 3.50 -10.07
CA TYR A 216 51.00 2.61 -11.02
C TYR A 216 50.13 1.52 -10.36
N LYS A 217 50.61 0.95 -9.25
CA LYS A 217 49.87 -0.02 -8.46
C LYS A 217 48.57 0.61 -7.88
N ARG A 218 48.66 1.85 -7.38
CA ARG A 218 47.53 2.62 -6.89
C ARG A 218 46.53 2.92 -8.03
N ALA A 219 47.02 3.39 -9.18
CA ALA A 219 46.21 3.64 -10.39
C ALA A 219 45.45 2.39 -10.87
N ARG A 220 46.11 1.23 -10.91
CA ARG A 220 45.44 -0.03 -11.28
C ARG A 220 44.37 -0.45 -10.29
N ARG A 221 44.59 -0.25 -8.98
CA ARG A 221 43.61 -0.51 -7.92
C ARG A 221 42.40 0.43 -8.06
N ALA A 222 42.66 1.73 -8.19
CA ALA A 222 41.62 2.74 -8.35
C ALA A 222 40.78 2.49 -9.62
N LYS A 223 41.40 2.16 -10.76
CA LYS A 223 40.71 1.79 -12.00
C LYS A 223 39.80 0.56 -11.83
N ARG A 224 40.27 -0.48 -11.13
CA ARG A 224 39.47 -1.66 -10.83
C ARG A 224 38.29 -1.33 -9.89
N SER A 225 38.54 -0.48 -8.90
CA SER A 225 37.49 -0.01 -7.97
C SER A 225 36.43 0.77 -8.74
N ALA A 226 36.82 1.77 -9.54
CA ALA A 226 35.91 2.56 -10.36
C ALA A 226 35.04 1.70 -11.28
N LYS A 227 35.63 0.68 -11.94
CA LYS A 227 34.88 -0.25 -12.76
C LYS A 227 33.81 -1.01 -11.95
N ARG A 228 34.18 -1.54 -10.77
CA ARG A 228 33.23 -2.24 -9.90
C ARG A 228 32.10 -1.33 -9.39
N THR A 229 32.44 -0.08 -9.04
CA THR A 229 31.47 0.94 -8.63
C THR A 229 30.48 1.23 -9.76
N THR A 230 30.99 1.45 -10.98
CA THR A 230 30.11 1.70 -12.16
C THR A 230 29.19 0.52 -12.44
N GLU A 231 29.72 -0.72 -12.41
CA GLU A 231 28.92 -1.93 -12.57
C GLU A 231 27.84 -2.03 -11.49
N ARG A 232 28.21 -1.73 -10.23
CA ARG A 232 27.27 -1.75 -9.10
C ARG A 232 26.17 -0.69 -9.23
N CYS A 233 26.51 0.55 -9.65
CA CYS A 233 25.52 1.59 -9.92
C CYS A 233 24.52 1.13 -10.99
N ARG A 234 24.98 0.58 -12.10
CA ARG A 234 24.10 0.04 -13.17
C ARG A 234 23.17 -1.06 -12.67
N GLU A 235 23.67 -1.97 -11.83
CA GLU A 235 22.82 -3.01 -11.23
C GLU A 235 21.73 -2.41 -10.33
N LEU A 236 22.07 -1.41 -9.48
CA LEU A 236 21.11 -0.74 -8.60
C LEU A 236 20.05 0.03 -9.41
N GLU A 237 20.47 0.76 -10.45
CA GLU A 237 19.58 1.48 -11.36
C GLU A 237 18.60 0.54 -12.07
N ALA A 238 19.11 -0.59 -12.58
CA ALA A 238 18.28 -1.61 -13.21
C ALA A 238 17.23 -2.17 -12.24
N ARG A 239 17.60 -2.45 -10.99
CA ARG A 239 16.67 -2.90 -9.95
C ARG A 239 15.62 -1.85 -9.61
N ILE A 240 16.00 -0.57 -9.51
CA ILE A 240 15.07 0.54 -9.27
C ILE A 240 14.07 0.64 -10.43
N THR A 241 14.53 0.52 -11.67
CA THR A 241 13.68 0.56 -12.87
C THR A 241 12.64 -0.56 -12.84
N VAL A 242 13.05 -1.79 -12.52
CA VAL A 242 12.11 -2.92 -12.38
C VAL A 242 11.10 -2.68 -11.26
N LEU A 243 11.52 -2.15 -10.10
CA LEU A 243 10.59 -1.85 -9.01
C LEU A 243 9.59 -0.75 -9.38
N ARG A 244 9.99 0.29 -10.12
CA ARG A 244 9.08 1.33 -10.63
C ARG A 244 8.05 0.75 -11.60
N GLN A 245 8.47 -0.17 -12.47
CA GLN A 245 7.55 -0.88 -13.34
C GLN A 245 6.56 -1.72 -12.55
N LEU A 246 7.01 -2.48 -11.56
CA LEU A 246 6.11 -3.25 -10.67
C LEU A 246 5.11 -2.34 -9.95
N SER A 247 5.54 -1.15 -9.49
CA SER A 247 4.63 -0.16 -8.86
C SER A 247 3.53 0.30 -9.84
N SER A 248 3.85 0.54 -11.11
CA SER A 248 2.83 0.87 -12.12
C SER A 248 1.87 -0.27 -12.40
N GLU A 249 2.36 -1.53 -12.37
CA GLU A 249 1.51 -2.72 -12.54
C GLU A 249 0.56 -2.94 -11.35
N VAL A 250 0.95 -2.53 -10.12
CA VAL A 250 0.06 -2.60 -8.94
C VAL A 250 -1.20 -1.75 -9.16
N ALA A 251 -1.08 -0.58 -9.79
CA ALA A 251 -2.22 0.31 -10.03
C ALA A 251 -3.30 -0.31 -10.94
N VAL A 252 -2.94 -1.27 -11.77
CA VAL A 252 -3.86 -1.96 -12.71
C VAL A 252 -4.22 -3.37 -12.27
N ALA A 253 -3.63 -3.89 -11.19
CA ALA A 253 -3.92 -5.22 -10.67
C ALA A 253 -5.36 -5.27 -10.11
N ARG A 254 -6.16 -6.24 -10.57
CA ARG A 254 -7.58 -6.37 -10.23
C ARG A 254 -7.88 -7.60 -9.39
N GLU A 255 -6.92 -8.49 -9.27
CA GLU A 255 -7.05 -9.75 -8.54
C GLU A 255 -5.91 -9.94 -7.54
N ILE A 256 -6.21 -10.65 -6.46
CA ILE A 256 -5.20 -10.99 -5.45
C ILE A 256 -4.07 -11.84 -6.05
N ARG A 257 -4.39 -12.68 -7.05
CA ARG A 257 -3.37 -13.47 -7.77
C ARG A 257 -2.36 -12.59 -8.50
N ASP A 258 -2.79 -11.48 -9.09
CA ASP A 258 -1.90 -10.51 -9.69
C ASP A 258 -1.00 -9.86 -8.65
N CYS A 259 -1.58 -9.42 -7.53
CA CYS A 259 -0.83 -8.89 -6.40
C CYS A 259 0.23 -9.89 -5.88
N GLN A 260 -0.11 -11.16 -5.77
CA GLN A 260 0.83 -12.23 -5.35
C GLN A 260 1.96 -12.41 -6.37
N ARG A 261 1.67 -12.33 -7.68
CA ARG A 261 2.68 -12.37 -8.75
C ARG A 261 3.64 -11.18 -8.63
N LEU A 262 3.11 -9.98 -8.43
CA LEU A 262 3.90 -8.76 -8.25
C LEU A 262 4.77 -8.81 -6.99
N ALA A 263 4.25 -9.35 -5.88
CA ALA A 263 5.03 -9.57 -4.67
C ALA A 263 6.22 -10.52 -4.88
N LYS A 264 6.03 -11.60 -5.66
CA LYS A 264 7.13 -12.49 -6.07
C LYS A 264 8.15 -11.76 -6.94
N GLY A 265 7.70 -10.87 -7.83
CA GLY A 265 8.56 -10.00 -8.62
C GLY A 265 9.42 -9.06 -7.75
N ALA A 266 8.80 -8.40 -6.78
CA ALA A 266 9.47 -7.53 -5.82
C ALA A 266 10.49 -8.30 -4.95
N LEU A 267 10.16 -9.52 -4.55
CA LEU A 267 11.07 -10.39 -3.78
C LEU A 267 12.36 -10.71 -4.57
N LYS A 268 12.27 -10.94 -5.88
CA LYS A 268 13.45 -11.12 -6.75
C LYS A 268 14.36 -9.89 -6.76
N GLN A 269 13.81 -8.70 -6.53
CA GLN A 269 14.57 -7.46 -6.37
C GLN A 269 15.04 -7.21 -4.93
N GLY A 270 14.81 -8.16 -4.01
CA GLY A 270 15.22 -8.08 -2.61
C GLY A 270 14.24 -7.29 -1.73
N VAL A 271 13.02 -7.05 -2.21
CA VAL A 271 11.95 -6.40 -1.43
C VAL A 271 11.01 -7.46 -0.87
N LYS A 272 10.98 -7.60 0.46
CA LYS A 272 10.07 -8.52 1.15
C LYS A 272 8.74 -7.81 1.43
N ILE A 273 7.64 -8.42 1.01
CA ILE A 273 6.28 -7.94 1.22
C ILE A 273 5.52 -8.99 2.02
N ALA A 274 4.82 -8.57 3.08
CA ALA A 274 4.03 -9.47 3.90
C ALA A 274 2.71 -9.81 3.18
N THR A 275 2.61 -11.03 2.66
CA THR A 275 1.44 -11.52 1.92
C THR A 275 0.46 -12.32 2.79
N SER A 276 0.79 -12.60 4.05
CA SER A 276 0.00 -13.41 4.97
C SER A 276 -1.40 -12.86 5.30
N ARG A 277 -1.59 -11.55 5.12
CA ARG A 277 -2.88 -10.86 5.34
C ARG A 277 -3.77 -10.82 4.09
N TRP A 278 -3.31 -11.35 2.97
CA TRP A 278 -4.04 -11.38 1.69
C TRP A 278 -4.85 -12.66 1.53
N THR A 279 -5.42 -13.17 2.62
CA THR A 279 -6.26 -14.37 2.57
C THR A 279 -7.50 -14.05 1.75
N SER A 280 -7.47 -14.44 0.50
CA SER A 280 -8.64 -14.53 -0.33
C SER A 280 -9.51 -15.65 0.24
N THR A 281 -10.65 -15.28 0.79
CA THR A 281 -11.77 -16.23 0.84
C THR A 281 -12.15 -16.46 -0.62
N GLU A 282 -11.65 -17.53 -1.22
CA GLU A 282 -12.05 -18.01 -2.55
C GLU A 282 -13.49 -18.57 -2.46
N ALA A 283 -14.44 -17.73 -2.06
CA ALA A 283 -15.83 -18.01 -2.32
C ALA A 283 -16.07 -17.63 -3.78
N PRO A 284 -16.43 -18.58 -4.67
CA PRO A 284 -16.81 -18.24 -6.02
C PRO A 284 -17.98 -17.25 -5.95
N LEU A 285 -17.88 -16.16 -6.72
CA LEU A 285 -19.01 -15.25 -6.89
C LEU A 285 -20.24 -16.09 -7.27
N PRO A 286 -21.41 -15.92 -6.60
CA PRO A 286 -22.61 -16.60 -6.99
C PRO A 286 -22.94 -16.22 -8.43
N THR A 287 -22.74 -17.17 -9.34
CA THR A 287 -23.18 -17.02 -10.74
C THR A 287 -24.70 -17.01 -10.73
N GLU A 288 -25.31 -16.13 -11.52
CA GLU A 288 -26.78 -15.91 -11.60
C GLU A 288 -27.60 -17.18 -11.83
N LYS A 289 -26.96 -18.32 -12.12
CA LYS A 289 -27.61 -19.61 -12.40
C LYS A 289 -27.92 -20.47 -11.18
N SER A 290 -27.51 -20.10 -9.95
CA SER A 290 -27.73 -20.94 -8.76
C SER A 290 -28.88 -20.48 -7.85
N ALA A 291 -29.67 -19.50 -8.28
CA ALA A 291 -30.81 -18.99 -7.50
C ALA A 291 -32.10 -19.80 -7.66
N THR A 292 -32.08 -20.92 -8.39
CA THR A 292 -33.19 -21.84 -8.46
C THR A 292 -32.93 -23.07 -7.60
N GLY A 293 -33.56 -23.09 -6.45
CA GLY A 293 -33.97 -24.22 -5.64
C GLY A 293 -33.03 -25.43 -5.54
N LYS A 294 -32.10 -25.40 -4.56
CA LYS A 294 -31.67 -26.64 -3.93
C LYS A 294 -31.71 -26.45 -2.41
N GLU A 295 -32.51 -27.35 -1.81
CA GLU A 295 -32.70 -27.52 -0.38
C GLU A 295 -31.35 -27.63 0.33
N MET A 296 -31.23 -26.97 1.48
CA MET A 296 -30.06 -27.08 2.36
C MET A 296 -29.92 -28.52 2.87
N PRO A 297 -28.73 -29.12 2.80
CA PRO A 297 -28.47 -30.39 3.48
C PRO A 297 -28.45 -30.18 4.99
N SER A 298 -29.16 -31.04 5.70
CA SER A 298 -29.25 -31.08 7.17
C SER A 298 -27.89 -31.18 7.84
N ILE A 299 -27.71 -30.39 8.90
CA ILE A 299 -26.50 -30.33 9.74
C ILE A 299 -26.46 -31.56 10.66
N GLU A 300 -26.10 -32.75 10.16
CA GLU A 300 -25.93 -33.93 11.01
C GLU A 300 -24.64 -34.74 10.79
N SER A 301 -23.66 -34.33 10.00
CA SER A 301 -22.50 -35.15 9.70
C SER A 301 -21.11 -34.53 9.83
N ALA A 302 -20.94 -33.48 10.61
CA ALA A 302 -19.63 -32.84 10.81
C ALA A 302 -19.07 -32.99 12.24
N ASN A 303 -19.23 -34.14 12.86
CA ASN A 303 -18.69 -34.40 14.21
C ASN A 303 -17.89 -35.71 14.31
N ARG A 304 -16.95 -35.94 13.39
CA ARG A 304 -15.92 -37.00 13.57
C ARG A 304 -14.67 -36.65 12.76
N SER A 305 -13.73 -35.90 13.32
CA SER A 305 -12.27 -36.11 13.21
C SER A 305 -11.48 -34.95 13.80
N SER A 306 -11.38 -34.90 15.11
CA SER A 306 -10.30 -34.15 15.75
C SER A 306 -9.66 -35.03 16.83
N LYS A 307 -8.70 -35.84 16.42
CA LYS A 307 -7.76 -36.47 17.36
C LYS A 307 -6.33 -36.33 16.84
N LYS A 308 -5.49 -35.74 17.71
CA LYS A 308 -4.03 -35.73 17.75
C LYS A 308 -3.27 -34.73 16.91
N SER A 309 -2.84 -33.63 17.55
CA SER A 309 -1.41 -33.34 17.65
C SER A 309 -1.14 -32.51 18.92
N ARG A 310 -0.55 -33.18 19.93
CA ARG A 310 0.17 -32.58 21.07
C ARG A 310 1.56 -32.17 20.57
N ARG A 311 1.97 -30.91 20.75
CA ARG A 311 3.34 -30.46 21.07
C ARG A 311 3.31 -28.94 21.12
N THR A 312 3.64 -28.43 22.17
CA THR A 312 4.69 -27.94 23.06
C THR A 312 4.50 -26.46 23.35
N ARG A 313 4.30 -26.21 24.66
CA ARG A 313 4.42 -24.89 25.30
C ARG A 313 5.83 -24.32 25.07
N HIS A 314 5.97 -23.11 24.54
CA HIS A 314 6.83 -22.02 25.03
C HIS A 314 6.71 -20.86 24.04
N ASP A 315 6.19 -19.79 24.50
CA ASP A 315 6.42 -18.37 24.25
C ASP A 315 5.11 -17.59 24.42
N GLN A 316 4.77 -17.42 25.68
CA GLN A 316 3.99 -16.25 26.12
C GLN A 316 5.01 -15.16 26.37
N ASP A 317 4.75 -14.02 25.74
CA ASP A 317 5.03 -12.65 26.14
C ASP A 317 5.49 -11.81 24.94
N LYS A 318 4.52 -11.12 24.36
CA LYS A 318 4.58 -9.75 23.89
C LYS A 318 3.34 -9.42 23.05
N LEU A 319 2.22 -9.26 23.75
CA LEU A 319 1.03 -8.60 23.19
C LEU A 319 1.11 -7.11 23.51
N MET A 320 1.18 -6.29 22.49
CA MET A 320 0.94 -4.86 22.56
C MET A 320 -0.54 -4.60 22.90
N PRO A 321 -0.86 -3.65 23.79
CA PRO A 321 -2.24 -3.28 24.09
C PRO A 321 -2.77 -2.32 23.02
N GLY A 322 -3.94 -2.61 22.47
CA GLY A 322 -4.69 -1.62 21.72
C GLY A 322 -5.34 -2.11 20.44
N ALA A 323 -6.32 -2.98 20.51
CA ALA A 323 -7.51 -3.04 19.65
C ALA A 323 -8.43 -4.12 20.24
N GLY A 324 -9.27 -3.71 21.19
CA GLY A 324 -10.31 -4.58 21.74
C GLY A 324 -11.34 -4.90 20.67
N ILE A 325 -11.31 -6.12 20.15
CA ILE A 325 -12.46 -6.70 19.48
C ILE A 325 -13.34 -7.24 20.59
N GLU A 326 -14.42 -6.53 20.92
CA GLU A 326 -15.45 -7.09 21.77
C GLU A 326 -16.18 -8.19 20.99
N VAL A 327 -16.01 -9.42 21.44
CA VAL A 327 -16.77 -10.56 20.92
C VAL A 327 -18.07 -10.62 21.72
N PHE A 328 -19.16 -10.23 21.08
CA PHE A 328 -20.49 -10.44 21.61
C PHE A 328 -20.93 -11.87 21.32
N THR A 329 -21.05 -12.70 22.34
CA THR A 329 -21.78 -13.96 22.26
C THR A 329 -23.25 -13.69 22.62
N SER A 330 -24.16 -14.03 21.71
CA SER A 330 -25.59 -13.97 22.02
C SER A 330 -25.94 -15.02 23.06
N SER A 331 -26.99 -14.76 23.86
CA SER A 331 -27.50 -15.71 24.86
C SER A 331 -27.92 -17.06 24.28
N ASP A 332 -28.06 -17.15 22.95
CA ASP A 332 -28.51 -18.32 22.21
C ASP A 332 -27.35 -19.10 21.57
N GLY A 333 -26.09 -18.78 21.90
CA GLY A 333 -24.90 -19.56 21.51
C GLY A 333 -24.46 -19.39 20.05
N PHE A 334 -24.87 -18.31 19.38
CA PHE A 334 -24.39 -17.96 18.03
C PHE A 334 -23.40 -16.81 18.06
#